data_e5ee73cc760fe0db0c53e94b4a8d702a
#
_entry.id   e5ee73cc760fe0db0c53e94b4a8d702a
#
_cell.length_a   1.000
_cell.length_b   1.000
_cell.length_c   1.000
_cell.angle_alpha   90.00
_cell.angle_beta   90.00
_cell.angle_gamma   90.00
#
_symmetry.space_group_name_H-M   'P 1'
#
loop_
_entity.id
_entity.type
_entity.pdbx_description
1 polymer ?
#
loop_
_entity_poly.entity_id
_entity_poly.type
_entity_poly.pdbx_seq_one_letter_code
_entity_poly.pdbx_strand_id
1 'polypeptide(L)'
;PPTLKYEPGTIVAEGDFVIVHGRFSDFGAPANWIAADIVRVEAGKLAEHWDVIQDEATKEQSKSGAPMFGTTFRTYAGKRASLDG
;
A
#
# COMPACT_ATOMS: atom_id res chain seq x y z
N PRO A 1 15.12 4.18 -11.87
CA PRO A 1 16.22 5.12 -11.58
C PRO A 1 16.88 4.83 -10.24
N PRO A 2 18.11 5.26 -10.04
CA PRO A 2 18.81 4.96 -8.77
C PRO A 2 18.22 5.66 -7.55
N THR A 3 17.35 6.65 -7.75
CA THR A 3 16.67 7.34 -6.65
C THR A 3 15.34 6.71 -6.26
N LEU A 4 14.90 5.68 -6.97
CA LEU A 4 13.64 5.00 -6.67
C LEU A 4 13.62 4.52 -5.22
N LYS A 5 12.55 4.84 -4.51
CA LYS A 5 12.30 4.35 -3.15
C LYS A 5 11.05 3.49 -3.15
N TYR A 6 11.09 2.44 -2.35
CA TYR A 6 9.91 1.62 -2.07
C TYR A 6 9.70 1.55 -0.56
N GLU A 7 8.48 1.83 -0.14
CA GLU A 7 8.09 1.78 1.27
C GLU A 7 6.96 0.79 1.44
N PRO A 8 7.18 -0.35 2.13
CA PRO A 8 6.06 -1.22 2.50
C PRO A 8 5.27 -0.59 3.64
N GLY A 9 3.95 -0.68 3.56
CA GLY A 9 3.03 -0.24 4.60
C GLY A 9 2.32 -1.42 5.23
N THR A 10 1.00 -1.45 5.12
CA THR A 10 0.17 -2.53 5.65
C THR A 10 0.45 -3.85 4.95
N ILE A 11 0.60 -4.91 5.73
CA ILE A 11 0.75 -6.28 5.24
C ILE A 11 -0.35 -7.12 5.85
N VAL A 12 -1.10 -7.81 5.00
CA VAL A 12 -2.20 -8.69 5.40
C VAL A 12 -1.94 -10.07 4.83
N ALA A 13 -2.11 -11.08 5.66
CA ALA A 13 -1.94 -12.47 5.24
C ALA A 13 -3.18 -13.28 5.60
N GLU A 14 -3.63 -14.12 4.67
CA GLU A 14 -4.73 -15.04 4.88
C GLU A 14 -4.51 -16.28 4.02
N GLY A 15 -4.49 -17.45 4.64
CA GLY A 15 -4.19 -18.69 3.95
C GLY A 15 -2.83 -18.60 3.28
N ASP A 16 -2.80 -18.87 1.98
CA ASP A 16 -1.58 -18.82 1.18
C ASP A 16 -1.32 -17.45 0.53
N PHE A 17 -2.17 -16.46 0.83
CA PHE A 17 -2.09 -15.13 0.23
C PHE A 17 -1.50 -14.12 1.19
N VAL A 18 -0.68 -13.24 0.63
CA VAL A 18 -0.15 -12.07 1.34
C VAL A 18 -0.39 -10.85 0.46
N ILE A 19 -0.89 -9.78 1.06
CA ILE A 19 -1.10 -8.51 0.38
C ILE A 19 -0.22 -7.47 1.06
N VAL A 20 0.59 -6.78 0.27
CA VAL A 20 1.45 -5.70 0.74
C VAL A 20 1.00 -4.40 0.11
N HIS A 21 0.66 -3.43 0.94
CA HIS A 21 0.34 -2.08 0.51
C HIS A 21 1.63 -1.26 0.54
N GLY A 22 2.08 -0.77 -0.60
CA GLY A 22 3.37 -0.12 -0.70
C GLY A 22 3.31 1.20 -1.47
N ARG A 23 4.37 1.97 -1.35
CA ARG A 23 4.53 3.22 -2.08
C ARG A 23 5.85 3.21 -2.82
N PHE A 24 5.78 3.55 -4.12
CA PHE A 24 6.95 3.87 -4.94
C PHE A 24 7.07 5.38 -5.06
N SER A 25 8.24 5.93 -4.83
CA SER A 25 8.51 7.36 -4.91
C SER A 25 9.88 7.61 -5.51
N ASP A 26 10.15 8.89 -5.85
CA ASP A 26 11.44 9.34 -6.37
C ASP A 26 11.91 8.60 -7.62
N PHE A 27 10.97 8.28 -8.52
CA PHE A 27 11.29 7.60 -9.77
C PHE A 27 11.07 8.48 -11.01
N GLY A 28 10.94 9.81 -10.81
CA GLY A 28 10.86 10.77 -11.90
C GLY A 28 9.46 11.07 -12.40
N ALA A 29 8.44 10.43 -11.85
CA ALA A 29 7.05 10.72 -12.21
C ALA A 29 6.48 11.86 -11.36
N PRO A 30 5.44 12.58 -11.85
CA PRO A 30 4.84 13.69 -11.10
C PRO A 30 4.06 13.26 -9.86
N ALA A 31 3.68 12.00 -9.76
CA ALA A 31 2.98 11.45 -8.60
C ALA A 31 3.67 10.19 -8.15
N ASN A 32 3.62 9.91 -6.86
CA ASN A 32 4.03 8.61 -6.31
C ASN A 32 3.03 7.54 -6.74
N TRP A 33 3.44 6.30 -6.74
CA TRP A 33 2.57 5.17 -6.99
C TRP A 33 2.25 4.45 -5.69
N ILE A 34 0.96 4.15 -5.50
CA ILE A 34 0.50 3.26 -4.44
C ILE A 34 0.20 1.93 -5.10
N ALA A 35 0.75 0.87 -4.54
CA ALA A 35 0.61 -0.47 -5.07
C ALA A 35 0.03 -1.41 -4.03
N ALA A 36 -0.86 -2.30 -4.47
CA ALA A 36 -1.25 -3.47 -3.72
C ALA A 36 -0.63 -4.68 -4.41
N ASP A 37 0.39 -5.24 -3.78
CA ASP A 37 1.05 -6.45 -4.26
C ASP A 37 0.39 -7.66 -3.62
N ILE A 38 -0.19 -8.51 -4.44
CA ILE A 38 -0.85 -9.73 -3.98
C ILE A 38 0.02 -10.91 -4.37
N VAL A 39 0.40 -11.69 -3.38
CA VAL A 39 1.33 -12.79 -3.54
C VAL A 39 0.67 -14.07 -3.05
N ARG A 40 0.73 -15.15 -3.82
CA ARG A 40 0.35 -16.48 -3.37
C ARG A 40 1.61 -17.31 -3.16
N VAL A 41 1.69 -17.94 -2.00
CA VAL A 41 2.82 -18.76 -1.62
C VAL A 41 2.40 -20.24 -1.66
N GLU A 42 3.26 -21.08 -2.18
CA GLU A 42 3.03 -22.53 -2.26
C GLU A 42 4.32 -23.26 -1.89
N ALA A 43 4.25 -24.15 -0.91
CA ALA A 43 5.38 -24.90 -0.41
C ALA A 43 6.58 -24.01 -0.03
N GLY A 44 6.30 -22.84 0.58
CA GLY A 44 7.31 -21.87 1.00
C GLY A 44 7.91 -21.04 -0.11
N LYS A 45 7.35 -21.12 -1.33
CA LYS A 45 7.85 -20.40 -2.50
C LYS A 45 6.76 -19.52 -3.09
N LEU A 46 7.20 -18.41 -3.70
CA LEU A 46 6.33 -17.52 -4.45
C LEU A 46 5.78 -18.25 -5.67
N ALA A 47 4.47 -18.46 -5.73
CA ALA A 47 3.83 -19.16 -6.83
C ALA A 47 3.19 -18.20 -7.84
N GLU A 48 2.54 -17.15 -7.36
CA GLU A 48 1.88 -16.16 -8.20
C GLU A 48 2.01 -14.77 -7.59
N HIS A 49 2.03 -13.74 -8.44
CA HIS A 49 2.18 -12.37 -8.02
C HIS A 49 1.35 -11.45 -8.93
N TRP A 50 0.53 -10.62 -8.33
CA TRP A 50 -0.28 -9.62 -9.03
C TRP A 50 -0.03 -8.26 -8.41
N ASP A 51 -0.03 -7.21 -9.25
CA ASP A 51 0.08 -5.83 -8.81
C ASP A 51 -1.14 -5.04 -9.22
N VAL A 52 -1.63 -4.20 -8.32
CA VAL A 52 -2.58 -3.15 -8.64
C VAL A 52 -1.90 -1.84 -8.28
N ILE A 53 -1.74 -0.95 -9.25
CA ILE A 53 -0.98 0.29 -9.10
C ILE A 53 -1.86 1.47 -9.45
N GLN A 54 -1.74 2.54 -8.67
CA GLN A 54 -2.48 3.78 -8.88
C GLN A 54 -1.62 4.97 -8.46
N ASP A 55 -1.78 6.12 -9.12
CA ASP A 55 -1.18 7.36 -8.66
C ASP A 55 -1.68 7.68 -7.25
N GLU A 56 -0.78 8.12 -6.40
CA GLU A 56 -1.14 8.50 -5.03
C GLU A 56 -1.99 9.77 -5.05
N ALA A 57 -3.20 9.69 -4.50
CA ALA A 57 -4.01 10.87 -4.23
C ALA A 57 -3.42 11.57 -3.00
N THR A 58 -3.15 12.89 -3.13
CA THR A 58 -2.68 13.67 -1.98
C THR A 58 -3.80 13.76 -0.95
N LYS A 59 -3.45 14.14 0.27
CA LYS A 59 -4.43 14.34 1.34
C LYS A 59 -5.50 15.37 0.94
N GLU A 60 -5.11 16.39 0.20
CA GLU A 60 -6.01 17.42 -0.30
C GLU A 60 -6.94 16.90 -1.41
N GLN A 61 -6.48 15.94 -2.20
CA GLN A 61 -7.26 15.32 -3.27
C GLN A 61 -8.19 14.23 -2.73
N SER A 62 -7.92 13.72 -1.54
CA SER A 62 -8.70 12.64 -0.95
C SER A 62 -10.05 13.17 -0.46
N LYS A 63 -11.13 12.52 -0.87
CA LYS A 63 -12.49 12.88 -0.44
C LYS A 63 -12.70 12.69 1.05
N SER A 64 -12.01 11.75 1.66
CA SER A 64 -12.12 11.49 3.10
C SER A 64 -11.20 12.35 3.94
N GLY A 65 -10.26 13.08 3.32
CA GLY A 65 -9.20 13.80 4.01
C GLY A 65 -8.17 12.90 4.65
N ALA A 66 -8.23 11.59 4.40
CA ALA A 66 -7.28 10.63 4.92
C ALA A 66 -6.19 10.34 3.88
N PRO A 67 -4.97 10.01 4.31
CA PRO A 67 -3.90 9.66 3.38
C PRO A 67 -4.20 8.33 2.68
N MET A 68 -3.71 8.20 1.46
CA MET A 68 -3.84 6.96 0.71
C MET A 68 -2.86 5.88 1.17
N PHE A 69 -1.81 6.27 1.85
CA PHE A 69 -0.76 5.37 2.31
C PHE A 69 -0.44 5.60 3.77
N GLY A 70 -0.13 4.53 4.50
CA GLY A 70 0.24 4.58 5.90
C GLY A 70 -0.43 3.48 6.70
N THR A 71 -0.34 3.58 8.03
CA THR A 71 -0.90 2.61 8.96
C THR A 71 -2.06 3.17 9.79
N THR A 72 -2.44 4.42 9.55
CA THR A 72 -3.53 5.08 10.26
C THR A 72 -4.74 5.18 9.34
N PHE A 73 -5.87 4.68 9.79
CA PHE A 73 -7.09 4.62 8.99
C PHE A 73 -8.24 5.35 9.69
N ARG A 74 -9.14 5.88 8.87
CA ARG A 74 -10.39 6.43 9.38
C ARG A 74 -11.37 5.29 9.64
N THR A 75 -11.92 5.24 10.85
CA THR A 75 -12.99 4.29 11.16
C THR A 75 -14.34 4.84 10.67
N TYR A 76 -15.35 3.99 10.60
CA TYR A 76 -16.71 4.41 10.24
C TYR A 76 -17.31 5.41 11.23
N ALA A 77 -16.80 5.50 12.44
CA ALA A 77 -17.22 6.49 13.43
C ALA A 77 -16.49 7.84 13.28
N GLY A 78 -15.67 8.00 12.24
CA GLY A 78 -14.91 9.22 11.99
C GLY A 78 -13.62 9.33 12.77
N LYS A 79 -13.33 8.38 13.62
CA LYS A 79 -12.07 8.32 14.36
C LYS A 79 -11.01 7.59 13.54
N ARG A 80 -9.75 7.89 13.80
CA ARG A 80 -8.65 7.17 13.17
C ARG A 80 -8.25 5.98 14.02
N ALA A 81 -7.90 4.89 13.35
CA ALA A 81 -7.32 3.71 13.98
C ALA A 81 -5.92 3.51 13.43
N SER A 82 -5.03 2.99 14.25
CA SER A 82 -3.67 2.66 13.86
C SER A 82 -3.45 1.16 14.02
N LEU A 83 -2.77 0.55 13.05
CA LEU A 83 -2.40 -0.87 13.13
C LEU A 83 -1.32 -1.13 14.18
N ASP A 84 -0.60 -0.10 14.60
CA ASP A 84 0.47 -0.22 15.59
C ASP A 84 -0.02 -0.08 17.02
N GLY A 85 -1.28 0.23 17.20
CA GLY A 85 -1.86 0.47 18.52
C GLY A 85 -3.02 -0.39 18.83
#